data_cba213dd16e409101117b624b461d085
#
_entry.id   cba213dd16e409101117b624b461d085
#
_cell.length_a   1.000
_cell.length_b   1.000
_cell.length_c   1.000
_cell.angle_alpha   90.00
_cell.angle_beta   90.00
_cell.angle_gamma   90.00
#
_symmetry.space_group_name_H-M   'P 1'
#
loop_
_entity.id
_entity.type
_entity.pdbx_description
1 polymer ?
#
loop_
_entity_poly.entity_id
_entity_poly.type
_entity_poly.pdbx_seq_one_letter_code
_entity_poly.pdbx_strand_id
1 'polypeptide(L)'
;EEAQGRGLARLELRNRETLSDPDVPQEGYAVSPLTSELYCGFRHELPATADQVLNTIPKKARADVRRARNKLGLVLDEGPWYLPDLVTLFQANKQALGSPALPLSWFERLLDGLQPGVKIHVVRQGSQILSAVMSFIYRDELHAYYSGTLPGADREFKASSFMYCALQEWAIERGIKVFDFGRSRRGSGAADFKRRQGFEARDLPYAYFLVKDKGLPSMNPSNPKTAPLRKLWTQLPAGVAVRMGGLASRFLP
;
A
#
# COMPACT_ATOMS: atom_id res chain seq x y z
N GLU A 1 -27.95 -11.49 -10.76
CA GLU A 1 -28.25 -12.71 -11.53
C GLU A 1 -26.97 -13.51 -11.87
N GLU A 2 -25.94 -12.88 -12.45
CA GLU A 2 -24.70 -13.58 -12.80
C GLU A 2 -23.97 -14.16 -11.56
N ALA A 3 -23.94 -13.44 -10.45
CA ALA A 3 -23.34 -13.92 -9.20
C ALA A 3 -24.10 -15.11 -8.60
N GLN A 4 -25.42 -15.13 -8.74
CA GLN A 4 -26.27 -16.25 -8.33
C GLN A 4 -26.03 -17.48 -9.24
N GLY A 5 -25.99 -17.25 -10.56
CA GLY A 5 -25.72 -18.31 -11.53
C GLY A 5 -24.35 -18.96 -11.35
N ARG A 6 -23.34 -18.19 -10.93
CA ARG A 6 -21.98 -18.70 -10.62
C ARG A 6 -21.86 -19.32 -9.23
N GLY A 7 -22.91 -19.32 -8.42
CA GLY A 7 -22.89 -19.89 -7.09
C GLY A 7 -22.00 -19.16 -6.08
N LEU A 8 -21.74 -17.87 -6.31
CA LEU A 8 -20.91 -17.05 -5.42
C LEU A 8 -21.55 -16.88 -4.05
N ALA A 9 -20.74 -16.72 -3.01
CA ALA A 9 -21.22 -16.42 -1.66
C ALA A 9 -21.63 -14.95 -1.54
N ARG A 10 -20.86 -14.06 -2.17
CA ARG A 10 -21.06 -12.61 -2.20
C ARG A 10 -20.30 -11.95 -3.35
N LEU A 11 -20.68 -10.72 -3.68
CA LEU A 11 -19.92 -9.80 -4.53
C LEU A 11 -19.50 -8.61 -3.68
N GLU A 12 -18.23 -8.20 -3.78
CA GLU A 12 -17.68 -7.02 -3.12
C GLU A 12 -17.23 -6.01 -4.17
N LEU A 13 -17.79 -4.82 -4.12
CA LEU A 13 -17.41 -3.69 -4.98
C LEU A 13 -16.62 -2.67 -4.14
N ARG A 14 -15.38 -2.42 -4.55
CA ARG A 14 -14.47 -1.47 -3.89
C ARG A 14 -14.40 -0.20 -4.72
N ASN A 15 -15.26 0.75 -4.41
CA ASN A 15 -15.32 2.01 -5.12
C ASN A 15 -14.47 3.07 -4.43
N ARG A 16 -14.00 4.05 -5.21
CA ARG A 16 -13.31 5.23 -4.68
C ARG A 16 -14.29 6.32 -4.27
N GLU A 17 -15.42 6.38 -4.93
CA GLU A 17 -16.49 7.35 -4.73
C GLU A 17 -17.80 6.62 -4.45
N THR A 18 -18.72 7.26 -3.77
CA THR A 18 -20.05 6.71 -3.56
C THR A 18 -20.69 6.51 -4.93
N LEU A 19 -21.23 5.32 -5.18
CA LEU A 19 -22.02 5.08 -6.38
C LEU A 19 -23.25 5.98 -6.31
N SER A 20 -23.24 7.08 -7.05
CA SER A 20 -24.36 8.00 -7.18
C SER A 20 -25.24 7.64 -8.39
N ASP A 21 -25.08 6.44 -8.95
CA ASP A 21 -25.86 5.99 -10.08
C ASP A 21 -27.26 5.61 -9.61
N PRO A 22 -28.30 6.39 -9.99
CA PRO A 22 -29.68 6.09 -9.66
C PRO A 22 -30.19 4.80 -10.30
N ASP A 23 -29.49 4.26 -11.31
CA ASP A 23 -29.85 3.03 -12.03
C ASP A 23 -29.28 1.76 -11.36
N VAL A 24 -28.44 1.90 -10.32
CA VAL A 24 -28.01 0.75 -9.52
C VAL A 24 -29.12 0.38 -8.55
N PRO A 25 -29.75 -0.81 -8.67
CA PRO A 25 -30.80 -1.23 -7.76
C PRO A 25 -30.32 -1.16 -6.32
N GLN A 26 -30.96 -0.37 -5.50
CA GLN A 26 -30.65 -0.27 -4.06
C GLN A 26 -31.00 -1.56 -3.29
N GLU A 27 -31.90 -2.36 -3.86
CA GLU A 27 -32.28 -3.66 -3.29
C GLU A 27 -31.18 -4.69 -3.53
N GLY A 28 -30.67 -5.24 -2.44
CA GLY A 28 -29.62 -6.28 -2.45
C GLY A 28 -28.20 -5.76 -2.24
N TYR A 29 -27.98 -4.44 -2.17
CA TYR A 29 -26.69 -3.88 -1.82
C TYR A 29 -26.69 -3.43 -0.36
N ALA A 30 -25.91 -4.10 0.47
CA ALA A 30 -25.59 -3.58 1.78
C ALA A 30 -24.33 -2.69 1.66
N VAL A 31 -24.47 -1.38 1.79
CA VAL A 31 -23.32 -0.52 2.08
C VAL A 31 -22.86 -0.88 3.49
N SER A 32 -21.67 -1.45 3.62
CA SER A 32 -21.18 -1.86 4.91
C SER A 32 -20.57 -0.67 5.66
N PRO A 33 -21.19 -0.20 6.73
CA PRO A 33 -20.57 0.77 7.64
C PRO A 33 -19.28 0.19 8.27
N LEU A 34 -19.20 -1.14 8.44
CA LEU A 34 -18.03 -1.81 9.00
C LEU A 34 -16.79 -1.66 8.12
N THR A 35 -16.93 -1.57 6.80
CA THR A 35 -15.77 -1.42 5.89
C THR A 35 -15.24 0.01 5.92
N SER A 36 -16.10 1.03 5.93
CA SER A 36 -15.67 2.42 6.12
C SER A 36 -15.08 2.66 7.51
N GLU A 37 -15.53 1.93 8.52
CA GLU A 37 -14.94 1.98 9.86
C GLU A 37 -13.58 1.28 9.96
N LEU A 38 -13.37 0.19 9.20
CA LEU A 38 -12.13 -0.58 9.25
C LEU A 38 -11.03 0.02 8.40
N TYR A 39 -11.35 0.56 7.23
CA TYR A 39 -10.38 1.04 6.27
C TYR A 39 -10.67 2.48 5.84
N CYS A 40 -9.59 3.19 5.53
CA CYS A 40 -9.65 4.51 4.90
C CYS A 40 -8.61 4.58 3.77
N GLY A 41 -8.91 5.35 2.76
CA GLY A 41 -8.01 5.70 1.67
C GLY A 41 -7.21 6.95 1.97
N PHE A 42 -6.06 7.08 1.33
CA PHE A 42 -5.19 8.25 1.43
C PHE A 42 -4.77 8.67 0.03
N ARG A 43 -5.39 9.72 -0.47
CA ARG A 43 -5.18 10.26 -1.81
C ARG A 43 -5.27 11.77 -1.77
N HIS A 44 -4.38 12.44 -2.47
CA HIS A 44 -4.46 13.90 -2.64
C HIS A 44 -3.95 14.33 -4.02
N GLU A 45 -4.35 15.52 -4.44
CA GLU A 45 -3.78 16.19 -5.60
C GLU A 45 -2.39 16.69 -5.28
N LEU A 46 -1.47 16.48 -6.21
CA LEU A 46 -0.10 16.96 -6.09
C LEU A 46 -0.06 18.47 -6.34
N PRO A 47 0.85 19.21 -5.70
CA PRO A 47 1.05 20.63 -5.99
C PRO A 47 1.56 20.85 -7.42
N ALA A 48 1.51 22.09 -7.89
CA ALA A 48 1.86 22.44 -9.25
C ALA A 48 3.34 22.18 -9.60
N THR A 49 4.22 22.26 -8.62
CA THR A 49 5.67 22.10 -8.82
C THR A 49 6.30 21.24 -7.73
N ALA A 50 7.39 20.54 -8.06
CA ALA A 50 8.06 19.61 -7.16
C ALA A 50 8.59 20.27 -5.87
N ASP A 51 9.07 21.51 -5.95
CA ASP A 51 9.56 22.27 -4.80
C ASP A 51 8.47 22.60 -3.77
N GLN A 52 7.21 22.60 -4.18
CA GLN A 52 6.07 22.83 -3.29
C GLN A 52 5.70 21.60 -2.45
N VAL A 53 6.15 20.40 -2.81
CA VAL A 53 5.80 19.15 -2.09
C VAL A 53 6.15 19.26 -0.61
N LEU A 54 7.32 19.79 -0.28
CA LEU A 54 7.72 19.99 1.13
C LEU A 54 6.75 20.87 1.91
N ASN A 55 6.02 21.78 1.25
CA ASN A 55 5.07 22.68 1.92
C ASN A 55 3.76 21.98 2.27
N THR A 56 3.39 20.93 1.56
CA THR A 56 2.22 20.10 1.87
C THR A 56 2.45 19.16 3.05
N ILE A 57 3.72 18.90 3.39
CA ILE A 57 4.10 17.97 4.46
C ILE A 57 4.12 18.69 5.81
N PRO A 58 3.55 18.13 6.90
CA PRO A 58 3.58 18.72 8.24
C PRO A 58 5.01 18.99 8.74
N LYS A 59 5.17 20.04 9.56
CA LYS A 59 6.48 20.57 10.01
C LYS A 59 7.47 19.48 10.47
N LYS A 60 6.99 18.50 11.25
CA LYS A 60 7.85 17.44 11.80
C LYS A 60 8.38 16.52 10.69
N ALA A 61 7.50 16.03 9.82
CA ALA A 61 7.90 15.16 8.71
C ALA A 61 8.76 15.90 7.68
N ARG A 62 8.49 17.20 7.46
CA ARG A 62 9.33 18.08 6.64
C ARG A 62 10.76 18.18 7.18
N ALA A 63 10.93 18.29 8.51
CA ALA A 63 12.25 18.29 9.12
C ALA A 63 12.99 16.95 8.92
N ASP A 64 12.27 15.84 9.02
CA ASP A 64 12.81 14.50 8.75
C ASP A 64 13.29 14.38 7.30
N VAL A 65 12.50 14.83 6.32
CA VAL A 65 12.86 14.83 4.90
C VAL A 65 14.09 15.71 4.63
N ARG A 66 14.13 16.93 5.18
CA ARG A 66 15.29 17.83 5.04
C ARG A 66 16.56 17.21 5.64
N ARG A 67 16.45 16.55 6.78
CA ARG A 67 17.58 15.84 7.39
C ARG A 67 18.06 14.70 6.49
N ALA A 68 17.14 13.87 6.00
CA ALA A 68 17.45 12.76 5.11
C ALA A 68 18.17 13.22 3.83
N ARG A 69 17.66 14.28 3.21
CA ARG A 69 18.21 14.84 1.97
C ARG A 69 19.56 15.53 2.20
N ASN A 70 19.61 16.50 3.12
CA ASN A 70 20.72 17.45 3.19
C ASN A 70 21.85 16.98 4.13
N LYS A 71 21.53 16.18 5.16
CA LYS A 71 22.55 15.71 6.11
C LYS A 71 22.97 14.27 5.88
N LEU A 72 22.05 13.43 5.45
CA LEU A 72 22.31 12.01 5.27
C LEU A 72 22.57 11.63 3.80
N GLY A 73 22.32 12.53 2.86
CA GLY A 73 22.60 12.34 1.44
C GLY A 73 21.77 11.21 0.81
N LEU A 74 20.51 11.03 1.25
CA LEU A 74 19.64 10.03 0.65
C LEU A 74 19.25 10.45 -0.77
N VAL A 75 19.21 9.48 -1.67
CA VAL A 75 18.78 9.66 -3.05
C VAL A 75 17.66 8.67 -3.39
N LEU A 76 16.78 9.08 -4.29
CA LEU A 76 15.76 8.23 -4.90
C LEU A 76 16.28 7.79 -6.26
N ASP A 77 16.37 6.47 -6.48
CA ASP A 77 16.71 5.89 -7.77
C ASP A 77 15.55 5.08 -8.33
N GLU A 78 15.48 4.99 -9.67
CA GLU A 78 14.46 4.23 -10.40
C GLU A 78 15.12 3.15 -11.24
N GLY A 79 14.54 1.95 -11.26
CA GLY A 79 14.94 0.93 -12.21
C GLY A 79 14.31 -0.44 -11.97
N PRO A 80 14.02 -1.21 -13.04
CA PRO A 80 13.47 -2.55 -12.92
C PRO A 80 14.42 -3.54 -12.25
N TRP A 81 15.73 -3.28 -12.33
CA TRP A 81 16.78 -4.10 -11.70
C TRP A 81 16.73 -4.10 -10.17
N TYR A 82 16.01 -3.14 -9.55
CA TYR A 82 15.77 -3.10 -8.11
C TYR A 82 14.64 -4.04 -7.64
N LEU A 83 14.08 -4.86 -8.54
CA LEU A 83 13.03 -5.81 -8.18
C LEU A 83 13.45 -6.79 -7.06
N PRO A 84 14.65 -7.39 -7.04
CA PRO A 84 15.08 -8.26 -5.96
C PRO A 84 15.15 -7.55 -4.61
N ASP A 85 15.62 -6.29 -4.59
CA ASP A 85 15.72 -5.49 -3.36
C ASP A 85 14.33 -5.14 -2.81
N LEU A 86 13.42 -4.70 -3.68
CA LEU A 86 12.03 -4.46 -3.32
C LEU A 86 11.40 -5.70 -2.68
N VAL A 87 11.54 -6.86 -3.33
CA VAL A 87 10.92 -8.11 -2.85
C VAL A 87 11.50 -8.51 -1.51
N THR A 88 12.81 -8.41 -1.34
CA THR A 88 13.51 -8.71 -0.09
C THR A 88 12.99 -7.83 1.06
N LEU A 89 12.94 -6.51 0.85
CA LEU A 89 12.44 -5.57 1.86
C LEU A 89 10.94 -5.76 2.15
N PHE A 90 10.14 -5.99 1.11
CA PHE A 90 8.71 -6.25 1.25
C PHE A 90 8.43 -7.53 2.05
N GLN A 91 9.14 -8.61 1.75
CA GLN A 91 8.99 -9.89 2.44
C GLN A 91 9.40 -9.78 3.91
N ALA A 92 10.52 -9.12 4.20
CA ALA A 92 10.95 -8.85 5.58
C ALA A 92 9.91 -8.05 6.37
N ASN A 93 9.34 -7.00 5.77
CA ASN A 93 8.28 -6.22 6.42
C ASN A 93 7.01 -7.05 6.65
N LYS A 94 6.59 -7.86 5.69
CA LYS A 94 5.42 -8.73 5.85
C LYS A 94 5.62 -9.76 6.94
N GLN A 95 6.80 -10.36 7.01
CA GLN A 95 7.16 -11.31 8.06
C GLN A 95 7.13 -10.63 9.44
N ALA A 96 7.72 -9.43 9.58
CA ALA A 96 7.70 -8.68 10.83
C ALA A 96 6.27 -8.34 11.30
N LEU A 97 5.33 -8.20 10.38
CA LEU A 97 3.90 -8.00 10.67
C LEU A 97 3.13 -9.30 10.92
N GLY A 98 3.79 -10.46 10.85
CA GLY A 98 3.16 -11.77 11.01
C GLY A 98 2.24 -12.16 9.86
N SER A 99 2.52 -11.67 8.66
CA SER A 99 1.74 -11.95 7.45
C SER A 99 2.56 -12.67 6.40
N PRO A 100 1.98 -13.62 5.65
CA PRO A 100 2.60 -14.17 4.46
C PRO A 100 2.91 -13.09 3.43
N ALA A 101 4.00 -13.26 2.72
CA ALA A 101 4.42 -12.36 1.66
C ALA A 101 4.19 -13.00 0.28
N LEU A 102 3.98 -12.15 -0.73
CA LEU A 102 3.88 -12.56 -2.12
C LEU A 102 5.25 -13.05 -2.64
N PRO A 103 5.28 -14.05 -3.52
CA PRO A 103 6.53 -14.57 -4.09
C PRO A 103 7.10 -13.61 -5.15
N LEU A 104 8.40 -13.73 -5.45
CA LEU A 104 9.07 -12.95 -6.48
C LEU A 104 8.34 -13.03 -7.83
N SER A 105 7.91 -14.21 -8.23
CA SER A 105 7.20 -14.43 -9.50
C SER A 105 5.89 -13.63 -9.66
N TRP A 106 5.29 -13.19 -8.56
CA TRP A 106 4.16 -12.26 -8.59
C TRP A 106 4.60 -10.88 -9.09
N PHE A 107 5.68 -10.37 -8.54
CA PHE A 107 6.21 -9.04 -8.89
C PHE A 107 6.81 -9.01 -10.30
N GLU A 108 7.46 -10.10 -10.73
CA GLU A 108 7.93 -10.28 -12.11
C GLU A 108 6.78 -10.15 -13.10
N ARG A 109 5.67 -10.88 -12.87
CA ARG A 109 4.49 -10.79 -13.74
C ARG A 109 3.84 -9.40 -13.75
N LEU A 110 3.83 -8.70 -12.62
CA LEU A 110 3.33 -7.31 -12.59
C LEU A 110 4.25 -6.40 -13.39
N LEU A 111 5.56 -6.56 -13.24
CA LEU A 111 6.55 -5.78 -13.97
C LEU A 111 6.45 -6.01 -15.47
N ASP A 112 6.34 -7.25 -15.91
CA ASP A 112 6.26 -7.62 -17.32
C ASP A 112 4.91 -7.23 -17.94
N GLY A 113 3.80 -7.47 -17.22
CA GLY A 113 2.45 -7.31 -17.76
C GLY A 113 1.89 -5.90 -17.75
N LEU A 114 2.48 -4.97 -16.97
CA LEU A 114 1.93 -3.64 -16.76
C LEU A 114 2.87 -2.50 -17.22
N GLN A 115 3.94 -2.82 -17.96
CA GLN A 115 4.78 -1.78 -18.58
C GLN A 115 3.98 -0.97 -19.62
N PRO A 116 4.25 0.33 -19.74
CA PRO A 116 5.18 1.15 -18.97
C PRO A 116 4.62 1.71 -17.65
N GLY A 117 3.41 1.29 -17.26
CA GLY A 117 2.66 1.82 -16.12
C GLY A 117 3.14 1.35 -14.75
N VAL A 118 4.20 0.53 -14.65
CA VAL A 118 4.77 0.08 -13.39
C VAL A 118 6.19 0.60 -13.22
N LYS A 119 6.50 1.09 -12.01
CA LYS A 119 7.81 1.67 -11.67
C LYS A 119 8.30 1.12 -10.34
N ILE A 120 9.61 0.88 -10.24
CA ILE A 120 10.27 0.51 -8.99
C ILE A 120 11.24 1.62 -8.62
N HIS A 121 11.09 2.13 -7.41
CA HIS A 121 11.98 3.13 -6.84
C HIS A 121 12.62 2.59 -5.57
N VAL A 122 13.86 2.97 -5.33
CA VAL A 122 14.58 2.71 -4.09
C VAL A 122 15.13 3.99 -3.50
N VAL A 123 15.19 4.03 -2.18
CA VAL A 123 15.95 5.03 -1.44
C VAL A 123 17.25 4.38 -1.00
N ARG A 124 18.36 5.03 -1.30
CA ARG A 124 19.68 4.55 -0.88
C ARG A 124 20.53 5.64 -0.24
N GLN A 125 21.50 5.20 0.54
CA GLN A 125 22.63 5.99 1.01
C GLN A 125 23.92 5.30 0.53
N GLY A 126 24.67 5.94 -0.34
CA GLY A 126 25.78 5.27 -1.01
C GLY A 126 25.29 4.05 -1.80
N SER A 127 25.84 2.87 -1.51
CA SER A 127 25.41 1.59 -2.07
C SER A 127 24.30 0.88 -1.28
N GLN A 128 24.00 1.35 -0.08
CA GLN A 128 23.02 0.69 0.79
C GLN A 128 21.59 1.08 0.42
N ILE A 129 20.74 0.11 0.10
CA ILE A 129 19.30 0.30 -0.13
C ILE A 129 18.58 0.27 1.22
N LEU A 130 17.83 1.33 1.51
CA LEU A 130 17.14 1.55 2.77
C LEU A 130 15.63 1.33 2.67
N SER A 131 15.04 1.63 1.52
CA SER A 131 13.61 1.48 1.30
C SER A 131 13.36 1.28 -0.19
N ALA A 132 12.27 0.59 -0.53
CA ALA A 132 11.86 0.37 -1.91
C ALA A 132 10.34 0.43 -2.04
N VAL A 133 9.87 0.83 -3.22
CA VAL A 133 8.44 0.87 -3.56
C VAL A 133 8.21 0.51 -5.02
N MET A 134 7.22 -0.35 -5.28
CA MET A 134 6.64 -0.55 -6.60
C MET A 134 5.36 0.28 -6.68
N SER A 135 5.30 1.13 -7.68
CA SER A 135 4.19 2.03 -7.93
C SER A 135 3.55 1.73 -9.28
N PHE A 136 2.26 1.98 -9.38
CA PHE A 136 1.50 1.86 -10.62
C PHE A 136 1.04 3.23 -11.07
N ILE A 137 1.16 3.50 -12.36
CA ILE A 137 0.71 4.74 -12.98
C ILE A 137 -0.47 4.40 -13.87
N TYR A 138 -1.58 5.06 -13.61
CA TYR A 138 -2.76 4.95 -14.45
C TYR A 138 -3.30 6.35 -14.72
N ARG A 139 -3.34 6.74 -15.99
CA ARG A 139 -3.65 8.12 -16.42
C ARG A 139 -2.69 9.12 -15.75
N ASP A 140 -3.20 10.02 -14.97
CA ASP A 140 -2.46 11.06 -14.24
C ASP A 140 -2.33 10.77 -12.72
N GLU A 141 -2.50 9.50 -12.33
CA GLU A 141 -2.39 9.05 -10.95
C GLU A 141 -1.23 8.09 -10.73
N LEU A 142 -0.50 8.27 -9.65
CA LEU A 142 0.51 7.34 -9.15
C LEU A 142 0.02 6.65 -7.87
N HIS A 143 0.01 5.33 -7.91
CA HIS A 143 -0.34 4.47 -6.78
C HIS A 143 0.91 3.86 -6.16
N ALA A 144 1.33 4.31 -4.99
CA ALA A 144 2.42 3.71 -4.23
C ALA A 144 1.92 2.46 -3.50
N TYR A 145 2.17 1.26 -4.07
CA TYR A 145 1.42 0.06 -3.68
C TYR A 145 2.21 -0.93 -2.83
N TYR A 146 3.29 -1.51 -3.37
CA TYR A 146 4.12 -2.47 -2.63
C TYR A 146 5.38 -1.78 -2.15
N SER A 147 5.58 -1.74 -0.84
CA SER A 147 6.76 -1.10 -0.27
C SER A 147 7.38 -1.92 0.85
N GLY A 148 8.67 -1.74 1.03
CA GLY A 148 9.44 -2.31 2.12
C GLY A 148 10.54 -1.34 2.56
N THR A 149 10.84 -1.35 3.86
CA THR A 149 11.89 -0.52 4.45
C THR A 149 12.78 -1.38 5.33
N LEU A 150 14.08 -1.20 5.23
CA LEU A 150 15.06 -1.92 6.04
C LEU A 150 14.78 -1.68 7.53
N PRO A 151 14.76 -2.73 8.36
CA PRO A 151 14.55 -2.58 9.79
C PRO A 151 15.50 -1.54 10.41
N GLY A 152 14.94 -0.58 11.13
CA GLY A 152 15.70 0.52 11.73
C GLY A 152 15.92 1.75 10.84
N ALA A 153 15.80 1.64 9.51
CA ALA A 153 16.10 2.74 8.58
C ALA A 153 15.18 3.96 8.76
N ASP A 154 13.96 3.78 9.19
CA ASP A 154 13.07 4.92 9.48
C ASP A 154 13.48 5.68 10.74
N ARG A 155 14.00 4.98 11.74
CA ARG A 155 14.49 5.62 12.95
C ARG A 155 15.79 6.41 12.69
N GLU A 156 16.70 5.79 11.96
CA GLU A 156 18.04 6.32 11.73
C GLU A 156 18.10 7.30 10.56
N PHE A 157 17.56 6.93 9.42
CA PHE A 157 17.69 7.64 8.14
C PHE A 157 16.44 8.39 7.71
N LYS A 158 15.27 8.14 8.32
CA LYS A 158 13.98 8.69 7.88
C LYS A 158 13.61 8.24 6.46
N ALA A 159 13.99 7.02 6.11
CA ALA A 159 13.96 6.51 4.75
C ALA A 159 12.56 6.57 4.12
N SER A 160 11.51 6.13 4.81
CA SER A 160 10.13 6.19 4.28
C SER A 160 9.63 7.62 4.10
N SER A 161 9.92 8.54 5.04
CA SER A 161 9.50 9.94 4.89
C SER A 161 10.15 10.59 3.68
N PHE A 162 11.44 10.33 3.47
CA PHE A 162 12.15 10.80 2.29
C PHE A 162 11.60 10.17 1.02
N MET A 163 11.41 8.84 1.00
CA MET A 163 10.91 8.09 -0.15
C MET A 163 9.61 8.68 -0.69
N TYR A 164 8.62 8.87 0.18
CA TYR A 164 7.32 9.35 -0.28
C TYR A 164 7.29 10.83 -0.64
N CYS A 165 8.17 11.66 -0.07
CA CYS A 165 8.36 13.03 -0.54
C CYS A 165 9.01 13.05 -1.92
N ALA A 166 10.15 12.38 -2.08
CA ALA A 166 10.88 12.33 -3.34
C ALA A 166 10.08 11.65 -4.46
N LEU A 167 9.24 10.66 -4.13
CA LEU A 167 8.35 10.01 -5.10
C LEU A 167 7.23 10.95 -5.59
N GLN A 168 6.72 11.85 -4.74
CA GLN A 168 5.78 12.88 -5.16
C GLN A 168 6.45 13.92 -6.08
N GLU A 169 7.67 14.36 -5.73
CA GLU A 169 8.47 15.26 -6.58
C GLU A 169 8.71 14.63 -7.96
N TRP A 170 9.15 13.37 -7.97
CA TRP A 170 9.36 12.57 -9.18
C TRP A 170 8.09 12.46 -10.05
N ALA A 171 6.93 12.28 -9.41
CA ALA A 171 5.64 12.17 -10.08
C ALA A 171 5.25 13.48 -10.78
N ILE A 172 5.42 14.62 -10.09
CA ILE A 172 5.12 15.96 -10.64
C ILE A 172 5.98 16.23 -11.88
N GLU A 173 7.27 15.94 -11.83
CA GLU A 173 8.19 16.12 -12.96
C GLU A 173 7.76 15.34 -14.21
N ARG A 174 6.90 14.33 -14.06
CA ARG A 174 6.35 13.50 -15.14
C ARG A 174 4.88 13.80 -15.48
N GLY A 175 4.36 14.92 -14.98
CA GLY A 175 3.00 15.38 -15.28
C GLY A 175 1.90 14.61 -14.55
N ILE A 176 2.25 13.80 -13.55
CA ILE A 176 1.29 13.12 -12.69
C ILE A 176 0.68 14.16 -11.74
N LYS A 177 -0.65 14.12 -11.60
CA LYS A 177 -1.40 15.11 -10.82
C LYS A 177 -1.88 14.60 -9.48
N VAL A 178 -1.98 13.30 -9.32
CA VAL A 178 -2.57 12.68 -8.14
C VAL A 178 -1.65 11.63 -7.55
N PHE A 179 -1.48 11.68 -6.25
CA PHE A 179 -0.77 10.65 -5.49
C PHE A 179 -1.75 9.84 -4.64
N ASP A 180 -1.83 8.54 -4.90
CA ASP A 180 -2.61 7.60 -4.11
C ASP A 180 -1.69 6.73 -3.25
N PHE A 181 -1.77 6.94 -1.96
CA PHE A 181 -1.02 6.19 -0.95
C PHE A 181 -1.71 4.87 -0.56
N GLY A 182 -2.81 4.57 -1.22
CA GLY A 182 -3.62 3.39 -0.98
C GLY A 182 -4.36 3.41 0.36
N ARG A 183 -5.06 2.32 0.60
CA ARG A 183 -5.83 2.14 1.83
C ARG A 183 -4.95 1.77 3.03
N SER A 184 -5.44 2.08 4.21
CA SER A 184 -4.91 1.57 5.48
C SER A 184 -6.05 1.26 6.44
N ARG A 185 -5.79 0.33 7.36
CA ARG A 185 -6.73 0.10 8.46
C ARG A 185 -6.73 1.31 9.40
N ARG A 186 -7.91 1.78 9.81
CA ARG A 186 -8.03 2.85 10.80
C ARG A 186 -7.36 2.43 12.11
N GLY A 187 -6.69 3.38 12.76
CA GLY A 187 -5.95 3.13 14.00
C GLY A 187 -4.69 2.27 13.84
N SER A 188 -4.24 2.00 12.61
CA SER A 188 -2.97 1.31 12.37
C SER A 188 -1.81 2.29 12.27
N GLY A 189 -0.59 1.82 12.60
CA GLY A 189 0.63 2.60 12.42
C GLY A 189 0.84 3.08 10.98
N ALA A 190 0.36 2.32 9.99
CA ALA A 190 0.40 2.71 8.59
C ALA A 190 -0.52 3.91 8.29
N ALA A 191 -1.74 3.93 8.86
CA ALA A 191 -2.65 5.08 8.75
C ALA A 191 -2.05 6.32 9.43
N ASP A 192 -1.49 6.15 10.61
CA ASP A 192 -0.84 7.24 11.34
C ASP A 192 0.39 7.77 10.62
N PHE A 193 1.17 6.89 9.99
CA PHE A 193 2.30 7.31 9.17
C PHE A 193 1.82 8.20 8.01
N LYS A 194 0.80 7.78 7.26
CA LYS A 194 0.26 8.54 6.13
C LYS A 194 -0.28 9.91 6.54
N ARG A 195 -0.99 9.99 7.69
CA ARG A 195 -1.41 11.28 8.26
C ARG A 195 -0.22 12.19 8.59
N ARG A 196 0.84 11.61 9.17
CA ARG A 196 2.08 12.37 9.45
C ARG A 196 2.79 12.84 8.18
N GLN A 197 2.53 12.24 7.03
CA GLN A 197 3.00 12.72 5.73
C GLN A 197 2.08 13.76 5.08
N GLY A 198 1.01 14.20 5.76
CA GLY A 198 0.09 15.23 5.26
C GLY A 198 -1.12 14.70 4.51
N PHE A 199 -1.35 13.40 4.50
CA PHE A 199 -2.51 12.82 3.85
C PHE A 199 -3.72 12.76 4.77
N GLU A 200 -4.86 13.21 4.29
CA GLU A 200 -6.13 13.07 4.99
C GLU A 200 -6.75 11.67 4.73
N ALA A 201 -7.33 11.12 5.79
CA ALA A 201 -8.03 9.84 5.67
C ALA A 201 -9.43 10.08 5.09
N ARG A 202 -9.75 9.40 4.00
CA ARG A 202 -11.06 9.43 3.35
C ARG A 202 -11.74 8.08 3.52
N ASP A 203 -13.06 8.09 3.67
CA ASP A 203 -13.86 6.87 3.72
C ASP A 203 -13.80 6.15 2.38
N LEU A 204 -13.85 4.81 2.44
CA LEU A 204 -13.90 3.97 1.25
C LEU A 204 -15.32 3.39 1.14
N PRO A 205 -16.08 3.79 0.11
CA PRO A 205 -17.45 3.32 -0.10
C PRO A 205 -17.43 1.91 -0.70
N TYR A 206 -17.33 0.90 0.16
CA TYR A 206 -17.42 -0.48 -0.27
C TYR A 206 -18.88 -0.93 -0.24
N ALA A 207 -19.32 -1.56 -1.31
CA ALA A 207 -20.65 -2.14 -1.42
C ALA A 207 -20.56 -3.68 -1.46
N TYR A 208 -21.44 -4.36 -0.73
CA TYR A 208 -21.52 -5.81 -0.70
C TYR A 208 -22.88 -6.27 -1.18
N PHE A 209 -22.88 -7.17 -2.15
CA PHE A 209 -24.04 -7.92 -2.57
C PHE A 209 -23.97 -9.33 -1.96
N LEU A 210 -24.85 -9.64 -1.04
CA LEU A 210 -24.90 -10.94 -0.36
C LEU A 210 -25.75 -11.91 -1.18
N VAL A 211 -25.16 -12.99 -1.70
CA VAL A 211 -25.85 -14.00 -2.51
C VAL A 211 -26.27 -15.18 -1.65
N LYS A 212 -25.32 -15.77 -0.93
CA LYS A 212 -25.52 -16.93 -0.04
C LYS A 212 -25.16 -16.61 1.41
N ASP A 213 -24.28 -15.64 1.61
CA ASP A 213 -23.84 -15.22 2.93
C ASP A 213 -25.02 -14.55 3.70
N LYS A 214 -25.14 -14.89 4.98
CA LYS A 214 -26.16 -14.30 5.88
C LYS A 214 -25.68 -13.03 6.60
N GLY A 215 -24.47 -12.56 6.28
CA GLY A 215 -23.87 -11.37 6.91
C GLY A 215 -22.56 -11.00 6.28
N LEU A 216 -22.06 -9.83 6.66
CA LEU A 216 -20.80 -9.30 6.17
C LEU A 216 -19.62 -10.12 6.69
N PRO A 217 -18.58 -10.35 5.86
CA PRO A 217 -17.43 -11.11 6.28
C PRO A 217 -16.68 -10.37 7.40
N SER A 218 -16.54 -11.01 8.53
CA SER A 218 -15.75 -10.50 9.66
C SER A 218 -14.25 -10.80 9.46
N MET A 219 -13.69 -10.47 8.31
CA MET A 219 -12.26 -10.62 8.05
C MET A 219 -11.48 -9.52 8.77
N ASN A 220 -11.31 -9.69 10.07
CA ASN A 220 -10.49 -8.80 10.88
C ASN A 220 -9.05 -9.34 10.92
N PRO A 221 -8.06 -8.69 10.25
CA PRO A 221 -6.66 -9.07 10.36
C PRO A 221 -6.10 -9.06 11.79
N SER A 222 -6.77 -8.38 12.71
CA SER A 222 -6.45 -8.36 14.14
C SER A 222 -7.30 -9.34 14.97
N ASN A 223 -7.89 -10.35 14.33
CA ASN A 223 -8.64 -11.37 15.05
C ASN A 223 -7.75 -12.01 16.13
N PRO A 224 -8.13 -11.99 17.41
CA PRO A 224 -7.36 -12.63 18.47
C PRO A 224 -7.08 -14.11 18.22
N LYS A 225 -7.99 -14.80 17.53
CA LYS A 225 -7.82 -16.22 17.16
C LYS A 225 -6.63 -16.48 16.23
N THR A 226 -6.21 -15.49 15.43
CA THR A 226 -5.04 -15.62 14.54
C THR A 226 -3.76 -15.08 15.16
N ALA A 227 -3.81 -14.49 16.35
CA ALA A 227 -2.65 -13.91 17.02
C ALA A 227 -1.51 -14.93 17.28
N PRO A 228 -1.78 -16.17 17.76
CA PRO A 228 -0.73 -17.17 17.95
C PRO A 228 -0.04 -17.55 16.63
N LEU A 229 -0.82 -17.71 15.56
CA LEU A 229 -0.29 -18.03 14.23
C LEU A 229 0.59 -16.91 13.69
N ARG A 230 0.18 -15.65 13.86
CA ARG A 230 0.99 -14.49 13.48
C ARG A 230 2.30 -14.42 14.28
N LYS A 231 2.25 -14.68 15.58
CA LYS A 231 3.45 -14.71 16.42
C LYS A 231 4.41 -15.82 15.97
N LEU A 232 3.90 -17.02 15.67
CA LEU A 232 4.71 -18.11 15.12
C LEU A 232 5.33 -17.69 13.78
N TRP A 233 4.55 -17.03 12.91
CA TRP A 233 5.04 -16.56 11.61
C TRP A 233 6.24 -15.61 11.74
N THR A 234 6.23 -14.69 12.70
CA THR A 234 7.37 -13.76 12.92
C THR A 234 8.65 -14.46 13.37
N GLN A 235 8.55 -15.68 13.89
CA GLN A 235 9.70 -16.45 14.39
C GLN A 235 10.28 -17.43 13.35
N LEU A 236 9.62 -17.62 12.21
CA LEU A 236 10.12 -18.51 11.17
C LEU A 236 11.43 -17.99 10.58
N PRO A 237 12.37 -18.89 10.22
CA PRO A 237 13.51 -18.51 9.37
C PRO A 237 13.01 -17.87 8.06
N ALA A 238 13.68 -16.81 7.61
CA ALA A 238 13.22 -16.03 6.44
C ALA A 238 12.96 -16.89 5.19
N GLY A 239 13.86 -17.82 4.87
CA GLY A 239 13.68 -18.74 3.73
C GLY A 239 12.45 -19.64 3.82
N VAL A 240 12.08 -20.06 5.05
CA VAL A 240 10.87 -20.87 5.30
C VAL A 240 9.63 -19.98 5.14
N ALA A 241 9.65 -18.79 5.74
CA ALA A 241 8.55 -17.83 5.64
C ALA A 241 8.25 -17.43 4.18
N VAL A 242 9.28 -17.24 3.36
CA VAL A 242 9.13 -16.93 1.91
C VAL A 242 8.49 -18.08 1.17
N ARG A 243 8.96 -19.32 1.34
CA ARG A 243 8.39 -20.51 0.66
C ARG A 243 6.95 -20.77 1.07
N MET A 244 6.68 -20.76 2.37
CA MET A 244 5.32 -20.95 2.90
C MET A 244 4.40 -19.78 2.51
N GLY A 245 4.92 -18.55 2.47
CA GLY A 245 4.19 -17.35 2.06
C GLY A 245 3.69 -17.45 0.63
N GLY A 246 4.53 -17.94 -0.29
CA GLY A 246 4.14 -18.16 -1.68
C GLY A 246 3.00 -19.18 -1.86
N LEU A 247 2.94 -20.20 -1.01
CA LEU A 247 1.83 -21.16 -0.99
C LEU A 247 0.59 -20.54 -0.33
N ALA A 248 0.76 -19.92 0.83
CA ALA A 248 -0.34 -19.31 1.59
C ALA A 248 -1.02 -18.16 0.84
N SER A 249 -0.27 -17.39 0.04
CA SER A 249 -0.81 -16.25 -0.72
C SER A 249 -1.86 -16.65 -1.76
N ARG A 250 -1.88 -17.91 -2.18
CA ARG A 250 -2.92 -18.43 -3.10
C ARG A 250 -4.30 -18.51 -2.46
N PHE A 251 -4.38 -18.52 -1.13
CA PHE A 251 -5.60 -18.64 -0.34
C PHE A 251 -5.97 -17.34 0.39
N LEU A 252 -5.17 -16.29 0.22
CA LEU A 252 -5.47 -14.98 0.81
C LEU A 252 -6.23 -14.12 -0.20
N PRO A 253 -7.29 -13.41 0.26
CA PRO A 253 -8.10 -12.54 -0.59
C PRO A 253 -7.37 -11.28 -1.02
#